data_fc6b60a9c3919e7bfb50ad05a0c5656e
#
_entry.id   fc6b60a9c3919e7bfb50ad05a0c5656e
#
_cell.length_a   1.000
_cell.length_b   1.000
_cell.length_c   1.000
_cell.angle_alpha   90.00
_cell.angle_beta   90.00
_cell.angle_gamma   90.00
#
_symmetry.space_group_name_H-M   'P 1'
#
loop_
_entity.id
_entity.type
_entity.pdbx_description
1 polymer ?
#
loop_
_entity_poly.entity_id
_entity_poly.type
_entity_poly.pdbx_seq_one_letter_code
_entity_poly.pdbx_strand_id
1 'polypeptide(L)'
;ESHCDPDCAWSDKNQQVTPDALDYILNMLVIRETTQTTENLSELRHQIDNLDNQLLELLAKRMRISREIGQYKKEHSMPVLQTNRYDEILQKRMAQAVELGMSGEFMKEVMQAIHEESVHQQMDIINK
;
A
#
# COMPACT_ATOMS: atom_id res chain seq x y z
N GLU A 1 5.58 -25.61 -21.85
CA GLU A 1 6.17 -25.26 -21.27
C GLU A 1 6.42 -25.00 -21.11
N SER A 2 5.72 -26.13 -21.88
CA SER A 2 6.49 -25.86 -21.34
C SER A 2 6.56 -25.70 -21.12
N HIS A 3 6.22 -26.16 -21.31
CA HIS A 3 6.76 -25.89 -20.63
C HIS A 3 6.78 -25.55 -20.26
N CYS A 4 6.21 -26.22 -20.76
CA CYS A 4 6.78 -25.73 -19.93
C CYS A 4 6.60 -25.52 -19.52
N ASP A 5 5.88 -25.88 -19.63
CA ASP A 5 6.15 -25.41 -18.86
C ASP A 5 5.96 -25.05 -18.58
N PRO A 6 5.72 -25.56 -18.89
CA PRO A 6 5.93 -24.96 -18.24
C PRO A 6 5.93 -24.47 -18.01
N ASP A 7 5.47 -24.82 -17.97
CA ASP A 7 5.98 -24.04 -17.33
C ASP A 7 5.90 -23.42 -17.26
N CYS A 8 5.33 -23.88 -17.74
CA CYS A 8 5.91 -23.07 -17.36
C CYS A 8 5.59 -22.47 -17.08
N ALA A 9 4.79 -22.59 -17.11
CA ALA A 9 5.20 -21.88 -16.59
C ALA A 9 5.11 -21.33 -16.35
N TRP A 10 4.81 -21.69 -17.01
CA TRP A 10 5.28 -20.86 -16.59
C TRP A 10 4.93 -20.21 -16.52
N SER A 11 4.37 -20.53 -16.76
CA SER A 11 4.91 -19.80 -16.52
C SER A 11 4.89 -19.34 -16.48
N ASP A 12 4.29 -19.48 -16.29
CA ASP A 12 5.01 -18.93 -16.15
C ASP A 12 5.32 -18.76 -16.50
N LYS A 13 5.01 -18.92 -16.85
CA LYS A 13 5.91 -18.76 -17.12
C LYS A 13 6.66 -18.43 -17.09
N ASN A 14 6.57 -18.67 -17.50
CA ASN A 14 7.66 -18.41 -17.54
C ASN A 14 8.24 -18.36 -17.48
N GLN A 15 8.70 -18.56 -17.55
CA GLN A 15 9.56 -18.74 -17.57
C GLN A 15 10.07 -19.09 -18.05
N GLN A 16 10.36 -19.62 -18.76
CA GLN A 16 10.99 -20.39 -19.20
C GLN A 16 12.08 -20.30 -19.73
N VAL A 17 12.65 -21.08 -20.03
CA VAL A 17 13.68 -20.97 -20.64
C VAL A 17 14.43 -21.55 -21.09
N THR A 18 15.25 -22.34 -21.60
CA THR A 18 16.04 -22.86 -21.93
C THR A 18 17.07 -23.51 -22.16
N PRO A 19 17.98 -23.71 -22.77
CA PRO A 19 18.98 -24.53 -23.18
C PRO A 19 20.07 -24.77 -22.37
N ASP A 20 20.74 -25.57 -22.57
CA ASP A 20 21.11 -26.46 -21.69
C ASP A 20 22.53 -26.44 -21.21
N ALA A 21 23.50 -26.42 -22.02
CA ALA A 21 24.87 -26.24 -21.57
C ALA A 21 25.04 -24.82 -21.08
N LEU A 22 24.42 -23.91 -21.81
CA LEU A 22 24.34 -22.54 -21.36
C LEU A 22 23.53 -22.46 -20.08
N ASP A 23 22.48 -23.27 -19.98
CA ASP A 23 21.68 -23.34 -18.78
C ASP A 23 22.46 -23.83 -17.60
N TYR A 24 23.36 -24.80 -17.81
CA TYR A 24 24.13 -25.31 -16.70
C TYR A 24 25.03 -24.24 -16.11
N ILE A 25 25.72 -23.49 -16.96
CA ILE A 25 26.60 -22.43 -16.49
C ILE A 25 25.76 -21.33 -15.84
N LEU A 26 24.63 -20.98 -16.47
CA LEU A 26 23.72 -19.99 -15.91
C LEU A 26 23.11 -20.47 -14.61
N ASN A 27 22.85 -21.78 -14.50
CA ASN A 27 22.30 -22.31 -13.25
C ASN A 27 23.26 -22.18 -12.08
N MET A 28 24.54 -22.37 -12.31
CA MET A 28 25.51 -22.18 -11.26
C MET A 28 25.58 -20.72 -10.82
N LEU A 29 25.54 -19.79 -11.79
CA LEU A 29 25.48 -18.38 -11.51
C LEU A 29 24.15 -18.00 -10.88
N VAL A 30 23.07 -18.61 -11.38
CA VAL A 30 21.72 -18.35 -10.89
C VAL A 30 21.52 -18.84 -9.47
N ILE A 31 22.13 -19.98 -9.10
CA ILE A 31 22.04 -20.45 -7.74
C ILE A 31 22.63 -19.40 -6.78
N ARG A 32 23.78 -18.84 -7.16
CA ARG A 32 24.41 -17.80 -6.36
C ARG A 32 23.56 -16.55 -6.37
N GLU A 33 23.07 -16.15 -7.53
CA GLU A 33 22.21 -14.98 -7.64
C GLU A 33 20.87 -15.19 -6.93
N THR A 34 20.33 -16.40 -7.01
CA THR A 34 19.07 -16.72 -6.35
C THR A 34 19.19 -16.57 -4.83
N THR A 35 20.29 -17.08 -4.26
CA THR A 35 20.52 -16.92 -2.84
C THR A 35 20.62 -15.45 -2.47
N GLN A 36 21.40 -14.68 -3.25
CA GLN A 36 21.56 -13.26 -3.01
C GLN A 36 20.25 -12.52 -3.24
N THR A 37 19.50 -12.90 -4.27
CA THR A 37 18.19 -12.32 -4.56
C THR A 37 17.21 -12.63 -3.41
N THR A 38 17.27 -13.84 -2.85
CA THR A 38 16.41 -14.20 -1.73
C THR A 38 16.75 -13.38 -0.51
N GLU A 39 18.04 -13.16 -0.24
CA GLU A 39 18.47 -12.30 0.85
C GLU A 39 18.03 -10.87 0.63
N ASN A 40 18.20 -10.36 -0.61
CA ASN A 40 17.75 -9.03 -0.95
C ASN A 40 16.24 -8.89 -0.84
N LEU A 41 15.52 -9.90 -1.27
CA LEU A 41 14.06 -9.90 -1.17
C LEU A 41 13.62 -9.92 0.28
N SER A 42 14.29 -10.71 1.11
CA SER A 42 13.99 -10.75 2.55
C SER A 42 14.25 -9.40 3.19
N GLU A 43 15.34 -8.77 2.80
CA GLU A 43 15.68 -7.43 3.30
C GLU A 43 14.63 -6.39 2.87
N LEU A 44 14.22 -6.43 1.61
CA LEU A 44 13.21 -5.52 1.10
C LEU A 44 11.87 -5.72 1.78
N ARG A 45 11.50 -6.97 2.01
CA ARG A 45 10.27 -7.29 2.75
C ARG A 45 10.34 -6.77 4.18
N HIS A 46 11.51 -6.86 4.78
CA HIS A 46 11.71 -6.33 6.13
C HIS A 46 11.52 -4.82 6.15
N GLN A 47 12.03 -4.13 5.12
CA GLN A 47 11.82 -2.70 4.99
C GLN A 47 10.33 -2.36 4.84
N ILE A 48 9.60 -3.15 4.07
CA ILE A 48 8.16 -2.97 3.92
C ILE A 48 7.45 -3.18 5.26
N ASP A 49 7.85 -4.21 6.01
CA ASP A 49 7.25 -4.45 7.32
C ASP A 49 7.45 -3.26 8.25
N ASN A 50 8.64 -2.67 8.23
CA ASN A 50 8.92 -1.48 9.04
C ASN A 50 8.06 -0.30 8.59
N LEU A 51 7.92 -0.12 7.28
CA LEU A 51 7.08 0.94 6.74
C LEU A 51 5.61 0.73 7.09
N ASP A 52 5.14 -0.52 7.04
CA ASP A 52 3.78 -0.85 7.42
C ASP A 52 3.53 -0.51 8.89
N ASN A 53 4.50 -0.80 9.75
CA ASN A 53 4.39 -0.45 11.16
C ASN A 53 4.28 1.07 11.34
N GLN A 54 5.10 1.82 10.60
CA GLN A 54 5.05 3.28 10.65
C GLN A 54 3.70 3.79 10.13
N LEU A 55 3.20 3.18 9.05
CA LEU A 55 1.91 3.55 8.50
C LEU A 55 0.79 3.32 9.51
N LEU A 56 0.80 2.17 10.19
CA LEU A 56 -0.19 1.88 11.22
C LEU A 56 -0.14 2.90 12.35
N GLU A 57 1.06 3.28 12.78
CA GLU A 57 1.20 4.30 13.82
C GLU A 57 0.66 5.64 13.36
N LEU A 58 0.95 6.01 12.11
CA LEU A 58 0.47 7.27 11.55
C LEU A 58 -1.05 7.27 11.43
N LEU A 59 -1.63 6.15 10.99
CA LEU A 59 -3.08 6.04 10.90
C LEU A 59 -3.72 6.13 12.29
N ALA A 60 -3.11 5.49 13.30
CA ALA A 60 -3.61 5.57 14.67
C ALA A 60 -3.59 7.01 15.17
N LYS A 61 -2.50 7.73 14.89
CA LYS A 61 -2.40 9.14 15.26
C LYS A 61 -3.46 9.97 14.57
N ARG A 62 -3.66 9.71 13.29
CA ARG A 62 -4.66 10.43 12.51
C ARG A 62 -6.06 10.21 13.07
N MET A 63 -6.36 8.98 13.46
CA MET A 63 -7.67 8.68 14.04
C MET A 63 -7.84 9.32 15.42
N ARG A 64 -6.77 9.40 16.22
CA ARG A 64 -6.82 10.10 17.49
C ARG A 64 -7.16 11.58 17.27
N ILE A 65 -6.49 12.21 16.30
CA ILE A 65 -6.78 13.61 15.96
C ILE A 65 -8.20 13.74 15.43
N SER A 66 -8.65 12.77 14.66
CA SER A 66 -10.01 12.75 14.14
C SER A 66 -11.03 12.74 15.29
N ARG A 67 -10.77 11.98 16.36
CA ARG A 67 -11.64 11.98 17.52
C ARG A 67 -11.64 13.33 18.21
N GLU A 68 -10.47 13.98 18.29
CA GLU A 68 -10.40 15.33 18.86
C GLU A 68 -11.21 16.32 18.04
N ILE A 69 -11.14 16.19 16.72
CA ILE A 69 -11.95 17.02 15.83
C ILE A 69 -13.43 16.74 16.04
N GLY A 70 -13.80 15.47 16.24
CA GLY A 70 -15.17 15.10 16.54
C GLY A 70 -15.65 15.73 17.82
N GLN A 71 -14.82 15.75 18.86
CA GLN A 71 -15.15 16.38 20.11
C GLN A 71 -15.36 17.89 19.93
N TYR A 72 -14.48 18.52 19.15
CA TYR A 72 -14.60 19.95 18.85
C TYR A 72 -15.91 20.24 18.13
N LYS A 73 -16.23 19.42 17.12
CA LYS A 73 -17.47 19.60 16.34
C LYS A 73 -18.70 19.41 17.23
N LYS A 74 -18.63 18.44 18.14
CA LYS A 74 -19.72 18.20 19.08
C LYS A 74 -19.95 19.42 19.95
N GLU A 75 -18.87 20.00 20.49
CA GLU A 75 -18.95 21.16 21.38
C GLU A 75 -19.44 22.40 20.67
N HIS A 76 -19.17 22.51 19.37
CA HIS A 76 -19.52 23.68 18.59
C HIS A 76 -20.70 23.44 17.67
N SER A 77 -21.36 22.30 17.81
CA SER A 77 -22.53 21.94 16.98
C SER A 77 -22.25 22.02 15.48
N MET A 78 -21.06 21.56 15.08
CA MET A 78 -20.67 21.55 13.67
C MET A 78 -20.97 20.20 13.04
N PRO A 79 -21.25 20.17 11.72
CA PRO A 79 -21.51 18.90 11.05
C PRO A 79 -20.21 18.09 10.91
N VAL A 80 -20.35 16.75 10.98
CA VAL A 80 -19.22 15.85 10.79
C VAL A 80 -18.72 15.90 9.35
N LEU A 81 -19.66 15.83 8.40
CA LEU A 81 -19.32 15.81 6.97
C LEU A 81 -19.18 17.24 6.45
N GLN A 82 -18.03 17.55 5.90
CA GLN A 82 -17.75 18.80 5.22
C GLN A 82 -17.29 18.44 3.81
N THR A 83 -18.22 18.30 2.90
CA THR A 83 -17.99 17.74 1.57
C THR A 83 -16.94 18.51 0.80
N ASN A 84 -16.99 19.85 0.84
CA ASN A 84 -16.02 20.66 0.10
C ASN A 84 -14.60 20.41 0.58
N ARG A 85 -14.41 20.31 1.90
CA ARG A 85 -13.08 20.06 2.43
C ARG A 85 -12.58 18.68 2.03
N TYR A 86 -13.45 17.68 2.08
CA TYR A 86 -13.07 16.33 1.68
C TYR A 86 -12.64 16.30 0.21
N ASP A 87 -13.42 16.96 -0.67
CA ASP A 87 -13.10 17.00 -2.09
C ASP A 87 -11.76 17.67 -2.35
N GLU A 88 -11.50 18.77 -1.66
CA GLU A 88 -10.23 19.49 -1.79
C GLU A 88 -9.05 18.60 -1.38
N ILE A 89 -9.20 17.95 -0.23
CA ILE A 89 -8.15 17.05 0.27
C ILE A 89 -7.94 15.91 -0.70
N LEU A 90 -9.00 15.30 -1.18
CA LEU A 90 -8.92 14.18 -2.09
C LEU A 90 -8.16 14.55 -3.36
N GLN A 91 -8.52 15.67 -3.99
CA GLN A 91 -7.86 16.10 -5.21
C GLN A 91 -6.38 16.38 -4.96
N LYS A 92 -6.08 17.04 -3.85
CA LYS A 92 -4.70 17.36 -3.50
C LYS A 92 -3.87 16.08 -3.28
N ARG A 93 -4.43 15.11 -2.55
CA ARG A 93 -3.72 13.86 -2.27
C ARG A 93 -3.54 13.03 -3.53
N MET A 94 -4.53 13.01 -4.42
CA MET A 94 -4.40 12.28 -5.67
C MET A 94 -3.26 12.86 -6.51
N ALA A 95 -3.16 14.18 -6.60
CA ALA A 95 -2.09 14.83 -7.33
C ALA A 95 -0.73 14.53 -6.71
N GLN A 96 -0.64 14.58 -5.39
CA GLN A 96 0.60 14.27 -4.69
C GLN A 96 1.03 12.81 -4.91
N ALA A 97 0.05 11.90 -4.93
CA ALA A 97 0.35 10.49 -5.16
C ALA A 97 0.95 10.26 -6.54
N VAL A 98 0.41 10.94 -7.55
CA VAL A 98 0.94 10.84 -8.91
C VAL A 98 2.39 11.33 -8.95
N GLU A 99 2.69 12.43 -8.29
CA GLU A 99 4.05 12.96 -8.22
C GLU A 99 5.00 11.98 -7.54
N LEU A 100 4.48 11.18 -6.62
CA LEU A 100 5.29 10.20 -5.89
C LEU A 100 5.34 8.84 -6.57
N GLY A 101 4.80 8.74 -7.77
CA GLY A 101 4.87 7.50 -8.56
C GLY A 101 3.73 6.54 -8.32
N MET A 102 2.66 6.98 -7.65
CA MET A 102 1.50 6.14 -7.40
C MET A 102 0.35 6.56 -8.31
N SER A 103 -0.65 5.70 -8.42
CA SER A 103 -1.82 6.02 -9.21
C SER A 103 -2.77 6.91 -8.39
N GLY A 104 -3.39 7.89 -9.08
CA GLY A 104 -4.38 8.74 -8.42
C GLY A 104 -5.58 7.93 -7.94
N GLU A 105 -5.96 6.91 -8.71
CA GLU A 105 -7.08 6.05 -8.35
C GLU A 105 -6.79 5.26 -7.07
N PHE A 106 -5.57 4.75 -6.94
CA PHE A 106 -5.15 4.10 -5.71
C PHE A 106 -5.27 5.04 -4.51
N MET A 107 -4.78 6.26 -4.65
CA MET A 107 -4.84 7.22 -3.55
C MET A 107 -6.28 7.60 -3.24
N LYS A 108 -7.14 7.67 -4.24
CA LYS A 108 -8.56 7.94 -4.03
C LYS A 108 -9.17 6.88 -3.13
N GLU A 109 -8.89 5.60 -3.41
CA GLU A 109 -9.41 4.51 -2.59
C GLU A 109 -8.88 4.55 -1.17
N VAL A 110 -7.58 4.82 -1.02
CA VAL A 110 -6.98 4.93 0.30
C VAL A 110 -7.60 6.08 1.10
N MET A 111 -7.74 7.24 0.47
CA MET A 111 -8.30 8.41 1.15
C MET A 111 -9.77 8.21 1.48
N GLN A 112 -10.52 7.52 0.62
CA GLN A 112 -11.91 7.21 0.92
C GLN A 112 -12.02 6.31 2.15
N ALA A 113 -11.17 5.29 2.24
CA ALA A 113 -11.17 4.40 3.39
C ALA A 113 -10.81 5.15 4.67
N ILE A 114 -9.80 6.00 4.60
CA ILE A 114 -9.40 6.82 5.75
C ILE A 114 -10.52 7.76 6.14
N HIS A 115 -11.16 8.37 5.17
CA HIS A 115 -12.26 9.31 5.41
C HIS A 115 -13.42 8.62 6.11
N GLU A 116 -13.80 7.43 5.62
CA GLU A 116 -14.89 6.67 6.21
C GLU A 116 -14.61 6.32 7.66
N GLU A 117 -13.40 5.89 7.95
CA GLU A 117 -13.02 5.58 9.32
C GLU A 117 -13.00 6.83 10.18
N SER A 118 -12.51 7.94 9.64
CA SER A 118 -12.50 9.22 10.37
C SER A 118 -13.91 9.67 10.72
N VAL A 119 -14.83 9.57 9.76
CA VAL A 119 -16.23 9.93 10.00
C VAL A 119 -16.83 9.03 11.08
N HIS A 120 -16.53 7.72 10.99
CA HIS A 120 -17.02 6.76 11.97
C HIS A 120 -16.52 7.12 13.38
N GLN A 121 -15.24 7.45 13.51
CA GLN A 121 -14.65 7.85 14.79
C GLN A 121 -15.31 9.11 15.33
N GLN A 122 -15.58 10.09 14.48
CA GLN A 122 -16.21 11.34 14.87
C GLN A 122 -17.68 11.12 15.28
N MET A 123 -18.38 10.27 14.54
CA MET A 123 -19.78 9.95 14.85
C MET A 123 -19.88 9.26 16.20
N ASP A 124 -18.95 8.35 16.51
CA ASP A 124 -18.93 7.68 17.80
C ASP A 124 -18.77 8.70 18.94
N ILE A 125 -17.93 9.70 18.77
CA ILE A 125 -17.72 10.74 19.76
C ILE A 125 -18.99 11.58 19.93
N ILE A 126 -19.62 11.96 18.84
CA ILE A 126 -20.79 12.82 18.85
C ILE A 126 -21.98 12.11 19.47
N ASN A 127 -22.11 10.81 19.21
CA ASN A 127 -23.23 10.02 19.71
C ASN A 127 -23.06 9.57 21.18
N LYS A 128 -21.90 9.79 21.73
CA LYS A 128 -21.70 9.57 23.16
C LYS A 128 -22.18 10.77 23.95
#